data_61dc15696750970b1c5532574f5e8b52
#
_entry.id   61dc15696750970b1c5532574f5e8b52
#
_cell.length_a   1.000
_cell.length_b   1.000
_cell.length_c   1.000
_cell.angle_alpha   90.00
_cell.angle_beta   90.00
_cell.angle_gamma   90.00
#
_symmetry.space_group_name_H-M   'P 1'
#
loop_
_entity.id
_entity.type
_entity.pdbx_description
1 polymer ?
#
loop_
_entity_poly.entity_id
_entity_poly.type
_entity_poly.pdbx_seq_one_letter_code
_entity_poly.pdbx_strand_id
1 'polypeptide(L)'
;MSNMRAFEFILNGKQICIVAPEADGLVMGKVLMMADKFESRLHIGGVSNQEHLEWISQHLSVGDALEIRVVETTKTDPPKERSPYTQDQKKRLKRLLAKNKKAEKKSMARKRK
;
A
#
# COMPACT_ATOMS: atom_id res chain seq x y z
N MET A 1 -13.48 -5.35 -22.61
CA MET A 1 -12.98 -4.85 -21.32
C MET A 1 -11.52 -5.23 -21.18
N SER A 2 -10.69 -4.26 -20.84
CA SER A 2 -9.26 -4.51 -20.64
C SER A 2 -8.99 -5.10 -19.27
N ASN A 3 -8.08 -6.08 -19.22
CA ASN A 3 -7.58 -6.60 -17.97
C ASN A 3 -6.70 -5.56 -17.30
N MET A 4 -6.71 -5.55 -15.97
CA MET A 4 -5.83 -4.73 -15.16
C MET A 4 -4.94 -5.61 -14.31
N ARG A 5 -3.75 -5.13 -13.99
CA ARG A 5 -2.88 -5.81 -13.04
C ARG A 5 -3.37 -5.55 -11.64
N ALA A 6 -3.35 -6.59 -10.84
CA ALA A 6 -3.84 -6.54 -9.47
C ALA A 6 -2.99 -7.41 -8.58
N PHE A 7 -3.06 -7.16 -7.27
CA PHE A 7 -2.53 -8.07 -6.27
C PHE A 7 -3.67 -8.93 -5.74
N GLU A 8 -3.46 -10.23 -5.76
CA GLU A 8 -4.35 -11.17 -5.11
C GLU A 8 -3.71 -11.61 -3.80
N PHE A 9 -4.41 -11.38 -2.69
CA PHE A 9 -3.96 -11.78 -1.36
C PHE A 9 -4.68 -13.04 -0.94
N ILE A 10 -3.90 -14.06 -0.58
CA ILE A 10 -4.40 -15.38 -0.21
C ILE A 10 -3.89 -15.71 1.18
N LEU A 11 -4.78 -15.94 2.12
CA LEU A 11 -4.42 -16.28 3.50
C LEU A 11 -4.91 -17.69 3.80
N ASN A 12 -3.96 -18.55 4.16
CA ASN A 12 -4.24 -19.95 4.48
C ASN A 12 -5.03 -20.67 3.37
N GLY A 13 -4.65 -20.39 2.12
CA GLY A 13 -5.28 -21.00 0.95
C GLY A 13 -6.59 -20.37 0.50
N LYS A 14 -7.04 -19.32 1.18
CA LYS A 14 -8.27 -18.60 0.80
C LYS A 14 -7.96 -17.22 0.29
N GLN A 15 -8.55 -16.86 -0.84
CA GLN A 15 -8.47 -15.51 -1.33
C GLN A 15 -9.20 -14.57 -0.37
N ILE A 16 -8.49 -13.56 0.13
CA ILE A 16 -9.10 -12.58 1.04
C ILE A 16 -9.36 -11.26 0.34
N CYS A 17 -8.62 -10.94 -0.73
CA CYS A 17 -8.77 -9.64 -1.37
C CYS A 17 -8.05 -9.63 -2.73
N ILE A 18 -8.63 -8.96 -3.70
CA ILE A 18 -7.96 -8.61 -4.96
C ILE A 18 -8.02 -7.10 -5.10
N VAL A 19 -6.86 -6.46 -5.22
CA VAL A 19 -6.77 -5.00 -5.24
C VAL A 19 -5.98 -4.53 -6.44
N ALA A 20 -6.45 -3.45 -7.05
CA ALA A 20 -5.73 -2.77 -8.10
C ALA A 20 -5.73 -1.27 -7.82
N PRO A 21 -4.69 -0.54 -8.28
CA PRO A 21 -4.67 0.90 -8.09
C PRO A 21 -5.74 1.58 -8.94
N GLU A 22 -6.37 2.60 -8.39
CA GLU A 22 -7.22 3.48 -9.17
C GLU A 22 -6.33 4.45 -9.96
N ALA A 23 -6.90 5.18 -10.91
CA ALA A 23 -6.15 6.15 -11.70
C ALA A 23 -5.36 7.10 -10.80
N ASP A 24 -4.09 7.31 -11.12
CA ASP A 24 -3.16 8.16 -10.37
C ASP A 24 -2.91 7.70 -8.92
N GLY A 25 -3.21 6.44 -8.62
CA GLY A 25 -3.05 5.90 -7.29
C GLY A 25 -2.05 4.77 -7.21
N LEU A 26 -1.93 4.23 -6.01
CA LEU A 26 -1.14 3.02 -5.76
C LEU A 26 -1.82 2.18 -4.70
N VAL A 27 -1.51 0.89 -4.70
CA VAL A 27 -1.92 -0.04 -3.64
C VAL A 27 -0.68 -0.66 -3.03
N MET A 28 -0.78 -1.00 -1.74
CA MET A 28 0.32 -1.65 -1.04
C MET A 28 -0.19 -2.62 0.00
N GLY A 29 0.55 -3.70 0.18
CA GLY A 29 0.35 -4.62 1.29
C GLY A 29 1.51 -4.50 2.25
N LYS A 30 1.23 -4.44 3.54
CA LYS A 30 2.23 -4.37 4.60
C LYS A 30 2.03 -5.50 5.58
N VAL A 31 3.13 -6.14 5.95
CA VAL A 31 3.13 -7.11 7.03
C VAL A 31 4.02 -6.54 8.12
N LEU A 32 3.45 -6.36 9.30
CA LEU A 32 4.13 -5.78 10.44
C LEU A 32 4.26 -6.80 11.57
N MET A 33 5.41 -6.82 12.20
CA MET A 33 5.64 -7.61 13.41
C MET A 33 6.23 -6.70 14.47
N MET A 34 5.53 -6.58 15.59
CA MET A 34 5.96 -5.74 16.69
C MET A 34 6.49 -6.60 17.84
N ALA A 35 7.78 -6.44 18.13
CA ALA A 35 8.44 -7.29 19.13
C ALA A 35 7.94 -7.04 20.54
N ASP A 36 7.63 -5.79 20.88
CA ASP A 36 7.19 -5.41 22.23
C ASP A 36 5.79 -5.88 22.58
N LYS A 37 4.95 -6.13 21.57
CA LYS A 37 3.56 -6.55 21.77
C LYS A 37 3.29 -7.96 21.25
N PHE A 38 4.30 -8.61 20.70
CA PHE A 38 4.15 -9.93 20.05
C PHE A 38 3.00 -9.96 19.04
N GLU A 39 2.80 -8.87 18.35
CA GLU A 39 1.67 -8.69 17.44
C GLU A 39 2.14 -8.67 16.00
N SER A 40 1.44 -9.43 15.15
CA SER A 40 1.65 -9.41 13.70
C SER A 40 0.36 -8.98 13.02
N ARG A 41 0.49 -8.10 12.03
CA ARG A 41 -0.68 -7.56 11.33
C ARG A 41 -0.45 -7.51 9.84
N LEU A 42 -1.54 -7.70 9.10
CA LEU A 42 -1.61 -7.46 7.66
C LEU A 42 -2.46 -6.23 7.42
N HIS A 43 -1.91 -5.30 6.64
CA HIS A 43 -2.63 -4.10 6.23
C HIS A 43 -2.54 -3.96 4.72
N ILE A 44 -3.69 -3.92 4.06
CA ILE A 44 -3.79 -3.70 2.61
C ILE A 44 -4.48 -2.37 2.40
N GLY A 45 -3.76 -1.44 1.81
CA GLY A 45 -4.26 -0.09 1.62
C GLY A 45 -3.68 0.55 0.38
N GLY A 46 -3.95 1.82 0.22
CA GLY A 46 -3.46 2.57 -0.92
C GLY A 46 -3.86 4.03 -0.87
N VAL A 47 -3.59 4.71 -1.95
CA VAL A 47 -3.96 6.11 -2.11
C VAL A 47 -4.51 6.33 -3.51
N SER A 48 -5.45 7.25 -3.64
CA SER A 48 -6.02 7.67 -4.93
C SER A 48 -6.68 9.03 -4.76
N ASN A 49 -6.37 9.97 -5.66
CA ASN A 49 -7.00 11.30 -5.69
C ASN A 49 -7.04 11.99 -4.32
N GLN A 50 -5.92 11.97 -3.60
CA GLN A 50 -5.78 12.59 -2.27
C GLN A 50 -6.67 11.92 -1.21
N GLU A 51 -7.00 10.66 -1.41
CA GLU A 51 -7.70 9.85 -0.44
C GLU A 51 -6.85 8.67 0.00
N HIS A 52 -6.97 8.32 1.28
CA HIS A 52 -6.47 7.05 1.80
C HIS A 52 -7.51 5.98 1.52
N LEU A 53 -7.06 4.84 1.04
CA LEU A 53 -7.91 3.69 0.78
C LEU A 53 -7.50 2.57 1.72
N GLU A 54 -8.47 1.83 2.23
CA GLU A 54 -8.22 0.67 3.07
C GLU A 54 -9.10 -0.49 2.64
N TRP A 55 -8.48 -1.65 2.44
CA TRP A 55 -9.19 -2.88 2.12
C TRP A 55 -9.23 -3.84 3.30
N ILE A 56 -8.09 -4.09 3.92
CA ILE A 56 -7.98 -5.05 5.02
C ILE A 56 -6.99 -4.52 6.05
N SER A 57 -7.36 -4.70 7.32
CA SER A 57 -6.46 -4.54 8.45
C SER A 57 -6.82 -5.64 9.44
N GLN A 58 -5.92 -6.61 9.63
CA GLN A 58 -6.23 -7.74 10.50
C GLN A 58 -4.98 -8.30 11.14
N HIS A 59 -5.19 -9.01 12.24
CA HIS A 59 -4.12 -9.71 12.93
C HIS A 59 -3.73 -10.96 12.17
N LEU A 60 -2.45 -11.30 12.27
CA LEU A 60 -1.91 -12.57 11.79
C LEU A 60 -1.50 -13.40 12.99
N SER A 61 -1.77 -14.67 12.94
CA SER A 61 -1.44 -15.61 14.01
C SER A 61 -0.31 -16.54 13.60
N VAL A 62 0.36 -17.12 14.58
CA VAL A 62 1.39 -18.13 14.31
C VAL A 62 0.78 -19.24 13.48
N GLY A 63 1.47 -19.62 12.42
CA GLY A 63 1.00 -20.65 11.48
C GLY A 63 0.26 -20.08 10.27
N ASP A 64 -0.10 -18.82 10.28
CA ASP A 64 -0.73 -18.20 9.10
C ASP A 64 0.25 -18.13 7.94
N ALA A 65 -0.24 -18.49 6.75
CA ALA A 65 0.54 -18.42 5.51
C ALA A 65 -0.12 -17.44 4.56
N LEU A 66 0.61 -16.38 4.24
CA LEU A 66 0.15 -15.34 3.33
C LEU A 66 0.83 -15.49 1.99
N GLU A 67 0.04 -15.51 0.92
CA GLU A 67 0.54 -15.53 -0.44
C GLU A 67 0.05 -14.27 -1.15
N ILE A 68 0.93 -13.65 -1.92
CA ILE A 68 0.59 -12.49 -2.73
C ILE A 68 0.93 -12.82 -4.17
N ARG A 69 -0.05 -12.72 -5.05
CA ARG A 69 0.13 -12.98 -6.47
C ARG A 69 -0.13 -11.72 -7.27
N VAL A 70 0.70 -11.48 -8.28
CA VAL A 70 0.41 -10.47 -9.29
C VAL A 70 -0.42 -11.15 -10.37
N VAL A 71 -1.62 -10.65 -10.58
CA VAL A 71 -2.57 -11.27 -11.51
C VAL A 71 -3.12 -10.24 -12.48
N GLU A 72 -3.71 -10.71 -13.56
CA GLU A 72 -4.51 -9.89 -14.45
C GLU A 72 -5.98 -10.25 -14.28
N THR A 73 -6.82 -9.25 -14.12
CA THR A 73 -8.24 -9.48 -13.86
C THR A 73 -9.07 -8.32 -14.35
N THR A 74 -10.36 -8.59 -14.58
CA THR A 74 -11.33 -7.54 -14.90
C THR A 74 -12.13 -7.11 -13.69
N LYS A 75 -11.98 -7.83 -12.56
CA LYS A 75 -12.74 -7.55 -11.32
C LYS A 75 -11.81 -7.44 -10.15
N THR A 76 -11.93 -6.35 -9.39
CA THR A 76 -11.20 -6.14 -8.15
C THR A 76 -12.18 -5.73 -7.06
N ASP A 77 -11.77 -5.94 -5.81
CA ASP A 77 -12.59 -5.54 -4.68
C ASP A 77 -12.51 -4.03 -4.48
N PRO A 78 -13.62 -3.36 -4.20
CA PRO A 78 -13.56 -1.95 -3.84
C PRO A 78 -12.99 -1.79 -2.43
N PRO A 79 -12.35 -0.66 -2.13
CA PRO A 79 -11.87 -0.41 -0.77
C PRO A 79 -13.04 -0.34 0.20
N LYS A 80 -12.82 -0.85 1.42
CA LYS A 80 -13.82 -0.80 2.48
C LYS A 80 -13.99 0.59 3.02
N GLU A 81 -12.91 1.35 3.08
CA GLU A 81 -12.92 2.70 3.60
C GLU A 81 -12.15 3.64 2.69
N ARG A 82 -12.67 4.86 2.58
CA ARG A 82 -12.03 5.96 1.89
C ARG A 82 -12.01 7.15 2.84
N SER A 83 -10.84 7.74 3.03
CA SER A 83 -10.69 8.91 3.90
C SER A 83 -9.92 9.98 3.15
N PRO A 84 -10.49 11.19 3.01
CA PRO A 84 -9.72 12.26 2.40
C PRO A 84 -8.52 12.62 3.26
N TYR A 85 -7.44 13.06 2.61
CA TYR A 85 -6.28 13.54 3.34
C TYR A 85 -6.67 14.75 4.19
N THR A 86 -6.21 14.77 5.43
CA THR A 86 -6.33 15.96 6.25
C THR A 86 -5.32 17.01 5.75
N GLN A 87 -5.54 18.28 6.14
CA GLN A 87 -4.59 19.33 5.81
C GLN A 87 -3.17 19.00 6.28
N ASP A 88 -3.04 18.43 7.46
CA ASP A 88 -1.75 18.03 8.02
C ASP A 88 -1.10 16.91 7.21
N GLN A 89 -1.88 15.94 6.77
CA GLN A 89 -1.38 14.85 5.94
C GLN A 89 -0.89 15.36 4.58
N LYS A 90 -1.61 16.28 3.98
CA LYS A 90 -1.19 16.91 2.73
C LYS A 90 0.13 17.66 2.90
N LYS A 91 0.29 18.38 4.00
CA LYS A 91 1.53 19.10 4.31
C LYS A 91 2.70 18.14 4.52
N ARG A 92 2.48 17.04 5.25
CA ARG A 92 3.51 16.01 5.46
C ARG A 92 3.96 15.40 4.15
N LEU A 93 3.02 15.07 3.28
CA LEU A 93 3.34 14.48 1.98
C LEU A 93 4.17 15.45 1.14
N LYS A 94 3.79 16.72 1.10
CA LYS A 94 4.56 17.74 0.39
C LYS A 94 5.98 17.87 0.93
N ARG A 95 6.15 17.84 2.26
CA ARG A 95 7.48 17.91 2.89
C ARG A 95 8.34 16.73 2.52
N LEU A 96 7.78 15.52 2.53
CA LEU A 96 8.50 14.30 2.16
C LEU A 96 8.96 14.36 0.69
N LEU A 97 8.09 14.78 -0.20
CA LEU A 97 8.43 14.93 -1.61
C LEU A 97 9.52 15.99 -1.82
N ALA A 98 9.44 17.11 -1.09
CA ALA A 98 10.45 18.17 -1.17
C ALA A 98 11.81 17.68 -0.64
N LYS A 99 11.82 16.92 0.45
CA LYS A 99 13.05 16.33 0.99
C LYS A 99 13.69 15.35 0.01
N ASN A 100 12.91 14.51 -0.63
CA ASN A 100 13.41 13.56 -1.61
C ASN A 100 14.05 14.27 -2.80
N LYS A 101 13.43 15.33 -3.29
CA LYS A 101 13.99 16.15 -4.38
C LYS A 101 15.32 16.79 -3.99
N LYS A 102 15.42 17.33 -2.77
CA LYS A 102 16.67 17.91 -2.27
C LYS A 102 17.76 16.85 -2.12
N ALA A 103 17.42 15.68 -1.60
CA ALA A 103 18.36 14.57 -1.44
C ALA A 103 18.89 14.09 -2.79
N GLU A 104 18.03 13.98 -3.79
CA GLU A 104 18.42 13.61 -5.15
C GLU A 104 19.39 14.63 -5.76
N LYS A 105 19.11 15.91 -5.61
CA LYS A 105 19.99 16.99 -6.11
C LYS A 105 21.35 16.94 -5.44
N LYS A 106 21.41 16.74 -4.14
CA LYS A 106 22.69 16.60 -3.40
C LYS A 106 23.46 15.38 -3.83
N SER A 107 22.80 14.26 -4.05
CA SER A 107 23.41 13.02 -4.50
C SER A 107 24.00 13.19 -5.91
N MET A 108 23.30 13.84 -6.80
CA MET A 108 23.81 14.13 -8.15
C MET A 108 25.01 15.08 -8.13
N ALA A 109 24.99 16.11 -7.28
CA ALA A 109 26.11 17.04 -7.13
C ALA A 109 27.38 16.33 -6.64
N ARG A 110 27.25 15.36 -5.74
CA ARG A 110 28.38 14.55 -5.24
C ARG A 110 28.96 13.63 -6.31
N LYS A 111 28.14 13.09 -7.18
CA LYS A 111 28.58 12.20 -8.26
C LYS A 111 29.35 12.92 -9.36
N ARG A 112 29.19 14.24 -9.49
CA ARG A 112 29.89 15.05 -10.50
C ARG A 112 31.30 15.47 -10.08
N LYS A 113 31.69 15.22 -8.87
CA LYS A 113 33.03 15.42 -8.39
C LYS A 113 33.84 14.12 -8.54
#